data_36eceb1c3f6bd4f4ef1f16160b62edec
#
_entry.id   36eceb1c3f6bd4f4ef1f16160b62edec
#
_cell.length_a   1.000
_cell.length_b   1.000
_cell.length_c   1.000
_cell.angle_alpha   90.00
_cell.angle_beta   90.00
_cell.angle_gamma   90.00
#
_symmetry.space_group_name_H-M   'P 1'
#
loop_
_entity.id
_entity.type
_entity.pdbx_description
1 polymer ?
#
loop_
_entity_poly.entity_id
_entity_poly.type
_entity_poly.pdbx_seq_one_letter_code
_entity_poly.pdbx_strand_id
1 'polypeptide(L)'
;MQRILEPEIMDEFEQARAYAGADFAEPNERFVSHFEKKFPGFGHGAVIDLGCGPGDIVLRLAQRHPALTVHGLDDSRPMLGFGAARLWDMHELQGRVQFIEGILPGAQLPLLCYDAVVSNSLLHHLHDPSVLWRSIPEIGRPGAAVLVMDLFRPVSAAAAREIVETHAGGEPELLKRDFLNSLCAAFEPEEVRVQLRAHGLAHLEVETVSDRHLLVSGRLPG
;
A
#
# COMPACT_ATOMS: atom_id res chain seq x y z
N MET A 1 7.62 14.76 -15.54
CA MET A 1 6.66 14.56 -16.66
C MET A 1 5.25 14.77 -16.19
N GLN A 2 4.25 14.96 -17.07
CA GLN A 2 2.85 15.06 -16.66
C GLN A 2 2.35 13.72 -16.12
N ARG A 3 1.51 13.74 -15.07
CA ARG A 3 0.85 12.55 -14.52
C ARG A 3 -0.19 12.03 -15.52
N ILE A 4 -0.22 10.73 -15.73
CA ILE A 4 -1.20 10.03 -16.56
C ILE A 4 -1.94 9.06 -15.66
N LEU A 5 -3.26 9.25 -15.52
CA LEU A 5 -4.09 8.41 -14.67
C LEU A 5 -4.21 6.99 -15.26
N GLU A 6 -4.30 6.02 -14.38
CA GLU A 6 -4.64 4.64 -14.72
C GLU A 6 -5.95 4.23 -14.04
N PRO A 7 -6.56 3.07 -14.37
CA PRO A 7 -7.73 2.57 -13.68
C PRO A 7 -7.49 2.44 -12.17
N GLU A 8 -8.48 2.84 -11.36
CA GLU A 8 -8.37 2.77 -9.88
C GLU A 8 -8.46 1.35 -9.34
N ILE A 9 -9.06 0.42 -10.08
CA ILE A 9 -9.35 -0.94 -9.62
C ILE A 9 -8.77 -1.96 -10.59
N MET A 10 -8.04 -2.92 -10.06
CA MET A 10 -7.61 -4.12 -10.78
C MET A 10 -8.67 -5.23 -10.62
N ASP A 11 -9.78 -5.12 -11.35
CA ASP A 11 -10.93 -6.00 -11.20
C ASP A 11 -10.99 -7.13 -12.24
N GLU A 12 -10.15 -7.08 -13.27
CA GLU A 12 -10.04 -8.17 -14.24
C GLU A 12 -9.31 -9.38 -13.63
N PHE A 13 -9.97 -10.54 -13.59
CA PHE A 13 -9.42 -11.76 -12.98
C PHE A 13 -8.04 -12.14 -13.51
N GLU A 14 -7.80 -12.03 -14.82
CA GLU A 14 -6.51 -12.37 -15.43
C GLU A 14 -5.39 -11.40 -14.99
N GLN A 15 -5.71 -10.11 -14.83
CA GLN A 15 -4.77 -9.11 -14.33
C GLN A 15 -4.48 -9.37 -12.84
N ALA A 16 -5.50 -9.59 -12.03
CA ALA A 16 -5.36 -9.93 -10.61
C ALA A 16 -4.54 -11.22 -10.43
N ARG A 17 -4.77 -12.23 -11.28
CA ARG A 17 -4.02 -13.48 -11.27
C ARG A 17 -2.55 -13.28 -11.63
N ALA A 18 -2.27 -12.49 -12.67
CA ALA A 18 -0.90 -12.17 -13.08
C ALA A 18 -0.16 -11.42 -11.98
N TYR A 19 -0.82 -10.43 -11.35
CA TYR A 19 -0.26 -9.66 -10.23
C TYR A 19 -0.01 -10.55 -9.01
N ALA A 20 -1.00 -11.34 -8.58
CA ALA A 20 -0.88 -12.25 -7.42
C ALA A 20 0.16 -13.36 -7.63
N GLY A 21 0.48 -13.71 -8.88
CA GLY A 21 1.49 -14.70 -9.26
C GLY A 21 2.89 -14.11 -9.47
N ALA A 22 3.03 -12.78 -9.53
CA ALA A 22 4.33 -12.13 -9.69
C ALA A 22 5.16 -12.19 -8.40
N ASP A 23 6.49 -12.18 -8.53
CA ASP A 23 7.39 -12.18 -7.38
C ASP A 23 7.62 -10.76 -6.85
N PHE A 24 6.80 -10.37 -5.89
CA PHE A 24 6.97 -9.15 -5.10
C PHE A 24 7.59 -9.41 -3.72
N ALA A 25 8.26 -10.54 -3.50
CA ALA A 25 8.78 -10.89 -2.19
C ALA A 25 9.75 -9.84 -1.64
N GLU A 26 10.68 -9.35 -2.47
CA GLU A 26 11.69 -8.38 -2.04
C GLU A 26 11.11 -6.99 -1.76
N PRO A 27 10.28 -6.35 -2.63
CA PRO A 27 9.62 -5.08 -2.31
C PRO A 27 8.72 -5.17 -1.07
N ASN A 28 7.96 -6.25 -0.91
CA ASN A 28 7.08 -6.43 0.25
C ASN A 28 7.88 -6.63 1.55
N GLU A 29 9.01 -7.32 1.50
CA GLU A 29 9.92 -7.46 2.62
C GLU A 29 10.55 -6.12 3.02
N ARG A 30 10.91 -5.28 2.04
CA ARG A 30 11.37 -3.90 2.29
C ARG A 30 10.32 -3.08 3.01
N PHE A 31 9.05 -3.18 2.58
CA PHE A 31 7.95 -2.47 3.25
C PHE A 31 7.88 -2.82 4.74
N VAL A 32 7.85 -4.11 5.07
CA VAL A 32 7.79 -4.56 6.47
C VAL A 32 9.03 -4.12 7.24
N SER A 33 10.22 -4.20 6.62
CA SER A 33 11.47 -3.72 7.23
C SER A 33 11.45 -2.21 7.49
N HIS A 34 10.85 -1.41 6.60
CA HIS A 34 10.64 0.02 6.83
C HIS A 34 9.68 0.26 8.00
N PHE A 35 8.60 -0.52 8.10
CA PHE A 35 7.66 -0.42 9.21
C PHE A 35 8.36 -0.68 10.55
N GLU A 36 9.12 -1.76 10.67
CA GLU A 36 9.87 -2.12 11.88
C GLU A 36 10.92 -1.05 12.24
N LYS A 37 11.61 -0.52 11.24
CA LYS A 37 12.64 0.51 11.43
C LYS A 37 12.06 1.85 11.88
N LYS A 38 10.91 2.25 11.31
CA LYS A 38 10.23 3.53 11.65
C LYS A 38 9.49 3.45 12.98
N PHE A 39 9.01 2.26 13.36
CA PHE A 39 8.24 2.04 14.59
C PHE A 39 8.84 0.93 15.44
N PRO A 40 10.07 1.11 15.96
CA PRO A 40 10.73 0.09 16.77
C PRO A 40 9.89 -0.23 18.01
N GLY A 41 9.69 -1.51 18.26
CA GLY A 41 8.86 -1.99 19.38
C GLY A 41 7.36 -2.04 19.10
N PHE A 42 6.89 -1.66 17.91
CA PHE A 42 5.49 -1.88 17.50
C PHE A 42 5.29 -3.37 17.19
N GLY A 43 4.67 -4.09 18.09
CA GLY A 43 4.50 -5.55 17.96
C GLY A 43 3.16 -6.06 18.46
N HIS A 44 2.22 -5.17 18.87
CA HIS A 44 0.88 -5.53 19.33
C HIS A 44 -0.14 -4.47 18.91
N GLY A 45 -1.40 -4.85 18.88
CA GLY A 45 -2.52 -3.97 18.51
C GLY A 45 -3.12 -4.31 17.15
N ALA A 46 -3.95 -3.42 16.63
CA ALA A 46 -4.66 -3.57 15.36
C ALA A 46 -3.98 -2.75 14.26
N VAL A 47 -3.70 -3.39 13.13
CA VAL A 47 -3.15 -2.78 11.92
C VAL A 47 -4.15 -2.93 10.79
N ILE A 48 -4.29 -1.91 9.94
CA ILE A 48 -5.00 -2.02 8.68
C ILE A 48 -4.08 -1.66 7.51
N ASP A 49 -4.15 -2.46 6.46
CA ASP A 49 -3.53 -2.21 5.17
C ASP A 49 -4.60 -1.75 4.16
N LEU A 50 -4.50 -0.53 3.69
CA LEU A 50 -5.43 0.09 2.74
C LEU A 50 -4.95 -0.16 1.31
N GLY A 51 -5.79 -0.81 0.48
CA GLY A 51 -5.41 -1.30 -0.84
C GLY A 51 -4.49 -2.52 -0.71
N CYS A 52 -4.90 -3.52 0.06
CA CYS A 52 -4.04 -4.64 0.42
C CYS A 52 -3.78 -5.63 -0.73
N GLY A 53 -4.51 -5.53 -1.85
CA GLY A 53 -4.42 -6.46 -2.96
C GLY A 53 -4.56 -7.92 -2.52
N PRO A 54 -3.64 -8.82 -2.94
CA PRO A 54 -3.67 -10.22 -2.55
C PRO A 54 -3.11 -10.48 -1.14
N GLY A 55 -2.96 -9.44 -0.31
CA GLY A 55 -2.67 -9.54 1.11
C GLY A 55 -1.22 -9.83 1.50
N ASP A 56 -0.26 -9.59 0.64
CA ASP A 56 1.15 -9.90 0.94
C ASP A 56 1.67 -9.17 2.18
N ILE A 57 1.41 -7.87 2.30
CA ILE A 57 1.80 -7.09 3.48
C ILE A 57 1.05 -7.55 4.72
N VAL A 58 -0.26 -7.77 4.60
CA VAL A 58 -1.13 -8.26 5.68
C VAL A 58 -0.59 -9.55 6.29
N LEU A 59 -0.32 -10.55 5.44
CA LEU A 59 0.17 -11.85 5.88
C LEU A 59 1.57 -11.77 6.48
N ARG A 60 2.49 -10.99 5.87
CA ARG A 60 3.86 -10.80 6.38
C ARG A 60 3.89 -10.12 7.75
N LEU A 61 3.09 -9.05 7.94
CA LEU A 61 2.97 -8.38 9.24
C LEU A 61 2.43 -9.34 10.32
N ALA A 62 1.38 -10.10 9.99
CA ALA A 62 0.79 -11.05 10.92
C ALA A 62 1.74 -12.22 11.27
N GLN A 63 2.54 -12.72 10.32
CA GLN A 63 3.55 -13.75 10.57
C GLN A 63 4.68 -13.22 11.44
N ARG A 64 5.18 -12.02 11.13
CA ARG A 64 6.33 -11.43 11.82
C ARG A 64 6.00 -10.97 13.23
N HIS A 65 4.76 -10.56 13.49
CA HIS A 65 4.30 -10.04 14.77
C HIS A 65 3.09 -10.82 15.29
N PRO A 66 3.30 -11.89 16.08
CA PRO A 66 2.22 -12.78 16.52
C PRO A 66 1.13 -12.13 17.39
N ALA A 67 1.39 -10.97 17.99
CA ALA A 67 0.41 -10.23 18.81
C ALA A 67 -0.33 -9.13 18.03
N LEU A 68 -0.15 -9.02 16.71
CA LEU A 68 -0.94 -8.13 15.87
C LEU A 68 -2.23 -8.81 15.41
N THR A 69 -3.30 -8.03 15.37
CA THR A 69 -4.48 -8.28 14.51
C THR A 69 -4.31 -7.42 13.27
N VAL A 70 -4.37 -8.03 12.08
CA VAL A 70 -4.11 -7.33 10.82
C VAL A 70 -5.31 -7.46 9.90
N HIS A 71 -5.84 -6.32 9.47
CA HIS A 71 -6.91 -6.25 8.49
C HIS A 71 -6.35 -5.74 7.15
N GLY A 72 -6.85 -6.29 6.06
CA GLY A 72 -6.59 -5.80 4.71
C GLY A 72 -7.89 -5.32 4.08
N LEU A 73 -7.91 -4.09 3.58
CA LEU A 73 -9.03 -3.53 2.83
C LEU A 73 -8.65 -3.47 1.35
N ASP A 74 -9.51 -3.97 0.49
CA ASP A 74 -9.40 -3.82 -0.96
C ASP A 74 -10.78 -3.86 -1.60
N ASP A 75 -10.96 -3.22 -2.77
CA ASP A 75 -12.22 -3.27 -3.52
C ASP A 75 -12.25 -4.43 -4.52
N SER A 76 -11.09 -4.96 -4.90
CA SER A 76 -10.99 -6.07 -5.84
C SER A 76 -11.27 -7.42 -5.19
N ARG A 77 -12.46 -7.97 -5.44
CA ARG A 77 -12.81 -9.33 -5.02
C ARG A 77 -11.83 -10.41 -5.48
N PRO A 78 -11.34 -10.38 -6.75
CA PRO A 78 -10.34 -11.34 -7.17
C PRO A 78 -9.06 -11.27 -6.33
N MET A 79 -8.56 -10.07 -6.02
CA MET A 79 -7.38 -9.89 -5.17
C MET A 79 -7.59 -10.47 -3.77
N LEU A 80 -8.70 -10.10 -3.11
CA LEU A 80 -9.05 -10.61 -1.80
C LEU A 80 -9.21 -12.13 -1.80
N GLY A 81 -9.73 -12.71 -2.91
CA GLY A 81 -9.85 -14.16 -3.09
C GLY A 81 -8.49 -14.87 -3.03
N PHE A 82 -7.45 -14.31 -3.66
CA PHE A 82 -6.09 -14.85 -3.58
C PHE A 82 -5.53 -14.75 -2.16
N GLY A 83 -5.75 -13.63 -1.48
CA GLY A 83 -5.35 -13.45 -0.09
C GLY A 83 -6.03 -14.44 0.85
N ALA A 84 -7.33 -14.63 0.72
CA ALA A 84 -8.12 -15.58 1.52
C ALA A 84 -7.67 -17.02 1.29
N ALA A 85 -7.36 -17.41 0.05
CA ALA A 85 -6.86 -18.74 -0.27
C ALA A 85 -5.51 -18.99 0.41
N ARG A 86 -4.59 -18.02 0.39
CA ARG A 86 -3.30 -18.14 1.09
C ARG A 86 -3.47 -18.21 2.60
N LEU A 87 -4.37 -17.40 3.17
CA LEU A 87 -4.67 -17.41 4.60
C LEU A 87 -5.25 -18.76 5.06
N TRP A 88 -6.03 -19.42 4.20
CA TRP A 88 -6.59 -20.75 4.51
C TRP A 88 -5.51 -21.78 4.85
N ASP A 89 -4.37 -21.72 4.19
CA ASP A 89 -3.24 -22.63 4.43
C ASP A 89 -2.36 -22.20 5.62
N MET A 90 -2.59 -21.01 6.20
CA MET A 90 -1.82 -20.44 7.31
C MET A 90 -2.63 -20.48 8.61
N HIS A 91 -2.81 -21.67 9.18
CA HIS A 91 -3.70 -21.88 10.34
C HIS A 91 -3.34 -21.01 11.55
N GLU A 92 -2.06 -20.69 11.74
CA GLU A 92 -1.58 -19.84 12.84
C GLU A 92 -1.98 -18.36 12.72
N LEU A 93 -2.41 -17.93 11.53
CA LEU A 93 -2.88 -16.57 11.27
C LEU A 93 -4.41 -16.45 11.35
N GLN A 94 -5.12 -17.57 11.27
CA GLN A 94 -6.58 -17.58 11.35
C GLN A 94 -7.06 -16.98 12.69
N GLY A 95 -8.07 -16.11 12.62
CA GLY A 95 -8.56 -15.36 13.80
C GLY A 95 -7.81 -14.06 14.10
N ARG A 96 -6.64 -13.82 13.48
CA ARG A 96 -5.90 -12.55 13.61
C ARG A 96 -5.82 -11.76 12.31
N VAL A 97 -6.11 -12.38 11.18
CA VAL A 97 -6.12 -11.75 9.86
C VAL A 97 -7.54 -11.73 9.32
N GLN A 98 -7.95 -10.58 8.77
CA GLN A 98 -9.23 -10.42 8.11
C GLN A 98 -9.06 -9.61 6.82
N PHE A 99 -9.62 -10.11 5.72
CA PHE A 99 -9.78 -9.38 4.48
C PHE A 99 -11.18 -8.75 4.43
N ILE A 100 -11.23 -7.47 4.07
CA ILE A 100 -12.44 -6.65 4.04
C ILE A 100 -12.62 -6.13 2.62
N GLU A 101 -13.75 -6.40 2.00
CA GLU A 101 -14.12 -5.81 0.72
C GLU A 101 -14.71 -4.42 0.94
N GLY A 102 -14.16 -3.43 0.24
CA GLY A 102 -14.68 -2.07 0.32
C GLY A 102 -13.78 -1.06 -0.38
N ILE A 103 -14.42 0.03 -0.81
CA ILE A 103 -13.78 1.16 -1.49
C ILE A 103 -13.63 2.36 -0.54
N LEU A 104 -12.57 3.13 -0.71
CA LEU A 104 -12.37 4.41 -0.04
C LEU A 104 -12.80 5.58 -0.95
N PRO A 105 -13.54 6.58 -0.42
CA PRO A 105 -14.21 6.62 0.85
C PRO A 105 -15.51 5.78 0.78
N GLY A 106 -15.94 5.19 1.86
CA GLY A 106 -17.21 4.48 1.91
C GLY A 106 -17.15 3.10 2.54
N ALA A 107 -15.96 2.51 2.64
CA ALA A 107 -15.79 1.30 3.42
C ALA A 107 -16.26 1.52 4.88
N GLN A 108 -17.10 0.61 5.36
CA GLN A 108 -17.59 0.68 6.74
C GLN A 108 -16.52 0.17 7.71
N LEU A 109 -15.48 0.97 7.89
CA LEU A 109 -14.41 0.68 8.84
C LEU A 109 -14.72 1.29 10.21
N PRO A 110 -14.31 0.63 11.30
CA PRO A 110 -14.47 1.21 12.64
C PRO A 110 -13.59 2.44 12.80
N LEU A 111 -14.15 3.53 13.29
CA LEU A 111 -13.43 4.78 13.54
C LEU A 111 -12.49 4.65 14.73
N LEU A 112 -11.34 5.32 14.67
CA LEU A 112 -10.34 5.42 15.75
C LEU A 112 -10.00 4.05 16.36
N CYS A 113 -9.88 3.02 15.53
CA CYS A 113 -9.74 1.63 15.96
C CYS A 113 -8.35 1.05 15.77
N TYR A 114 -7.57 1.58 14.82
CA TYR A 114 -6.30 1.00 14.44
C TYR A 114 -5.11 1.70 15.11
N ASP A 115 -4.18 0.90 15.64
CA ASP A 115 -2.93 1.36 16.23
C ASP A 115 -1.87 1.66 15.16
N ALA A 116 -2.06 1.11 13.95
CA ALA A 116 -1.31 1.49 12.75
C ALA A 116 -2.21 1.44 11.50
N VAL A 117 -1.99 2.40 10.59
CA VAL A 117 -2.59 2.44 9.25
C VAL A 117 -1.45 2.40 8.26
N VAL A 118 -1.46 1.37 7.42
CA VAL A 118 -0.44 1.19 6.39
C VAL A 118 -1.09 1.14 5.00
N SER A 119 -0.30 1.42 3.97
CA SER A 119 -0.70 1.27 2.58
C SER A 119 0.54 1.10 1.72
N ASN A 120 0.50 0.17 0.79
CA ASN A 120 1.58 -0.06 -0.16
C ASN A 120 1.04 -0.10 -1.59
N SER A 121 1.55 0.75 -2.46
CA SER A 121 1.19 0.79 -3.89
C SER A 121 -0.30 1.03 -4.18
N LEU A 122 -0.97 1.86 -3.37
CA LEU A 122 -2.36 2.28 -3.59
C LEU A 122 -2.46 3.72 -4.11
N LEU A 123 -1.62 4.64 -3.58
CA LEU A 123 -1.78 6.08 -3.78
C LEU A 123 -1.77 6.49 -5.26
N HIS A 124 -0.95 5.83 -6.08
CA HIS A 124 -0.86 6.14 -7.51
C HIS A 124 -2.12 5.74 -8.30
N HIS A 125 -2.89 4.76 -7.84
CA HIS A 125 -4.18 4.38 -8.43
C HIS A 125 -5.26 5.42 -8.17
N LEU A 126 -5.20 6.16 -7.05
CA LEU A 126 -6.25 7.09 -6.66
C LEU A 126 -6.28 8.33 -7.56
N HIS A 127 -7.40 8.56 -8.25
CA HIS A 127 -7.63 9.79 -9.01
C HIS A 127 -7.73 11.00 -8.09
N ASP A 128 -8.40 10.85 -6.95
CA ASP A 128 -8.41 11.80 -5.84
C ASP A 128 -7.62 11.25 -4.64
N PRO A 129 -6.35 11.62 -4.46
CA PRO A 129 -5.53 11.13 -3.35
C PRO A 129 -6.02 11.59 -1.97
N SER A 130 -6.91 12.60 -1.91
CA SER A 130 -7.49 13.09 -0.67
C SER A 130 -8.29 12.00 0.07
N VAL A 131 -8.77 11.01 -0.67
CA VAL A 131 -9.47 9.85 -0.12
C VAL A 131 -8.60 9.10 0.88
N LEU A 132 -7.35 8.79 0.53
CA LEU A 132 -6.41 8.11 1.42
C LEU A 132 -6.09 8.97 2.64
N TRP A 133 -5.71 10.23 2.39
CA TRP A 133 -5.27 11.13 3.47
C TRP A 133 -6.36 11.50 4.48
N ARG A 134 -7.63 11.49 4.08
CA ARG A 134 -8.77 11.66 5.00
C ARG A 134 -9.06 10.39 5.78
N SER A 135 -9.02 9.23 5.13
CA SER A 135 -9.33 7.96 5.80
C SER A 135 -8.35 7.62 6.93
N ILE A 136 -7.05 7.92 6.76
CA ILE A 136 -6.03 7.61 7.76
C ILE A 136 -6.36 8.16 9.16
N PRO A 137 -6.60 9.47 9.37
CA PRO A 137 -6.95 9.99 10.69
C PRO A 137 -8.35 9.61 11.18
N GLU A 138 -9.28 9.24 10.28
CA GLU A 138 -10.62 8.79 10.66
C GLU A 138 -10.61 7.42 11.33
N ILE A 139 -9.75 6.50 10.85
CA ILE A 139 -9.71 5.12 11.33
C ILE A 139 -8.57 4.86 12.31
N GLY A 140 -7.48 5.61 12.21
CA GLY A 140 -6.33 5.51 13.12
C GLY A 140 -6.65 6.14 14.48
N ARG A 141 -6.21 5.50 15.55
CA ARG A 141 -6.27 6.06 16.90
C ARG A 141 -5.36 7.28 17.04
N PRO A 142 -5.61 8.16 18.03
CA PRO A 142 -4.61 9.13 18.44
C PRO A 142 -3.25 8.45 18.69
N GLY A 143 -2.18 8.97 18.10
CA GLY A 143 -0.85 8.35 18.17
C GLY A 143 -0.60 7.16 17.25
N ALA A 144 -1.58 6.75 16.43
CA ALA A 144 -1.42 5.63 15.50
C ALA A 144 -0.22 5.83 14.56
N ALA A 145 0.50 4.74 14.32
CA ALA A 145 1.58 4.72 13.33
C ALA A 145 1.00 4.81 11.91
N VAL A 146 1.64 5.58 11.04
CA VAL A 146 1.27 5.72 9.63
C VAL A 146 2.47 5.37 8.77
N LEU A 147 2.30 4.42 7.85
CA LEU A 147 3.30 4.10 6.83
C LEU A 147 2.62 3.92 5.47
N VAL A 148 2.93 4.81 4.54
CA VAL A 148 2.49 4.69 3.15
C VAL A 148 3.74 4.62 2.27
N MET A 149 3.91 3.53 1.53
CA MET A 149 4.95 3.41 0.51
C MET A 149 4.30 3.34 -0.86
N ASP A 150 4.83 4.10 -1.79
CA ASP A 150 4.30 4.11 -3.15
C ASP A 150 5.41 4.40 -4.17
N LEU A 151 5.12 4.18 -5.44
CA LEU A 151 5.96 4.64 -6.52
C LEU A 151 6.00 6.18 -6.53
N PHE A 152 7.08 6.75 -7.03
CA PHE A 152 7.08 8.16 -7.40
C PHE A 152 7.32 8.33 -8.90
N ARG A 153 6.71 9.39 -9.47
CA ARG A 153 6.77 9.66 -10.89
C ARG A 153 8.18 10.06 -11.32
N PRO A 154 8.78 9.33 -12.30
CA PRO A 154 10.09 9.66 -12.84
C PRO A 154 10.08 11.00 -13.59
N VAL A 155 11.25 11.60 -13.75
CA VAL A 155 11.42 12.91 -14.41
C VAL A 155 11.03 12.88 -15.89
N SER A 156 11.08 11.71 -16.54
CA SER A 156 10.76 11.55 -17.96
C SER A 156 10.26 10.15 -18.29
N ALA A 157 9.57 10.03 -19.43
CA ALA A 157 9.14 8.72 -19.95
C ALA A 157 10.33 7.79 -20.29
N ALA A 158 11.49 8.34 -20.62
CA ALA A 158 12.69 7.53 -20.84
C ALA A 158 13.19 6.93 -19.53
N ALA A 159 13.25 7.73 -18.46
CA ALA A 159 13.60 7.23 -17.11
C ALA A 159 12.59 6.19 -16.61
N ALA A 160 11.29 6.37 -16.87
CA ALA A 160 10.28 5.38 -16.49
C ALA A 160 10.52 4.03 -17.20
N ARG A 161 10.84 4.03 -18.50
CA ARG A 161 11.15 2.79 -19.24
C ARG A 161 12.43 2.13 -18.74
N GLU A 162 13.45 2.90 -18.39
CA GLU A 162 14.69 2.38 -17.82
C GLU A 162 14.45 1.68 -16.48
N ILE A 163 13.59 2.25 -15.61
CA ILE A 163 13.17 1.63 -14.35
C ILE A 163 12.45 0.31 -14.62
N VAL A 164 11.49 0.29 -15.56
CA VAL A 164 10.78 -0.94 -15.94
C VAL A 164 11.74 -2.02 -16.43
N GLU A 165 12.66 -1.66 -17.32
CA GLU A 165 13.63 -2.63 -17.87
C GLU A 165 14.57 -3.16 -16.78
N THR A 166 14.98 -2.31 -15.85
CA THR A 166 15.87 -2.68 -14.75
C THR A 166 15.21 -3.64 -13.76
N HIS A 167 13.93 -3.40 -13.42
CA HIS A 167 13.27 -4.09 -12.32
C HIS A 167 12.24 -5.13 -12.75
N ALA A 168 11.78 -5.09 -13.99
CA ALA A 168 10.79 -6.00 -14.55
C ALA A 168 11.17 -6.49 -15.96
N GLY A 169 12.42 -6.33 -16.39
CA GLY A 169 12.86 -6.71 -17.74
C GLY A 169 12.60 -8.16 -18.11
N GLY A 170 12.59 -9.07 -17.14
CA GLY A 170 12.27 -10.49 -17.29
C GLY A 170 10.79 -10.86 -17.17
N GLU A 171 9.93 -9.90 -16.80
CA GLU A 171 8.50 -10.14 -16.58
C GLU A 171 7.69 -10.17 -17.87
N PRO A 172 6.51 -10.77 -17.88
CA PRO A 172 5.57 -10.71 -19.02
C PRO A 172 5.25 -9.25 -19.42
N GLU A 173 5.03 -9.03 -20.72
CA GLU A 173 4.73 -7.70 -21.27
C GLU A 173 3.52 -7.00 -20.59
N LEU A 174 2.55 -7.78 -20.11
CA LEU A 174 1.41 -7.26 -19.35
C LEU A 174 1.90 -6.55 -18.06
N LEU A 175 2.75 -7.21 -17.27
CA LEU A 175 3.27 -6.66 -16.02
C LEU A 175 4.22 -5.48 -16.26
N LYS A 176 5.03 -5.51 -17.32
CA LYS A 176 5.88 -4.36 -17.72
C LYS A 176 5.05 -3.14 -18.07
N ARG A 177 3.98 -3.35 -18.85
CA ARG A 177 3.05 -2.28 -19.23
C ARG A 177 2.35 -1.69 -18.01
N ASP A 178 1.84 -2.55 -17.11
CA ASP A 178 1.14 -2.12 -15.91
C ASP A 178 2.12 -1.36 -14.98
N PHE A 179 3.35 -1.84 -14.82
CA PHE A 179 4.37 -1.13 -14.06
C PHE A 179 4.73 0.24 -14.66
N LEU A 180 4.83 0.33 -16.00
CA LEU A 180 5.06 1.62 -16.67
C LEU A 180 3.90 2.59 -16.44
N ASN A 181 2.66 2.10 -16.52
CA ASN A 181 1.46 2.90 -16.25
C ASN A 181 1.46 3.42 -14.81
N SER A 182 1.74 2.56 -13.83
CA SER A 182 1.83 2.93 -12.41
C SER A 182 2.90 3.99 -12.16
N LEU A 183 4.08 3.89 -12.78
CA LEU A 183 5.11 4.94 -12.71
C LEU A 183 4.62 6.26 -13.33
N CYS A 184 3.84 6.21 -14.40
CA CYS A 184 3.26 7.41 -15.03
C CYS A 184 2.12 8.01 -14.20
N ALA A 185 1.38 7.19 -13.45
CA ALA A 185 0.28 7.59 -12.59
C ALA A 185 0.75 8.07 -11.21
N ALA A 186 1.97 7.73 -10.81
CA ALA A 186 2.53 8.08 -9.51
C ALA A 186 2.64 9.59 -9.27
N PHE A 187 2.63 9.98 -8.02
CA PHE A 187 2.87 11.37 -7.59
C PHE A 187 4.37 11.63 -7.38
N GLU A 188 4.78 12.87 -7.57
CA GLU A 188 6.11 13.31 -7.16
C GLU A 188 6.15 13.54 -5.64
N PRO A 189 7.31 13.38 -4.96
CA PRO A 189 7.40 13.57 -3.52
C PRO A 189 6.90 14.94 -3.04
N GLU A 190 7.10 16.01 -3.82
CA GLU A 190 6.60 17.34 -3.45
C GLU A 190 5.08 17.45 -3.59
N GLU A 191 4.47 16.78 -4.58
CA GLU A 191 3.01 16.70 -4.70
C GLU A 191 2.41 16.02 -3.47
N VAL A 192 3.04 14.94 -2.98
CA VAL A 192 2.61 14.25 -1.75
C VAL A 192 2.74 15.17 -0.53
N ARG A 193 3.82 15.95 -0.41
CA ARG A 193 3.94 16.94 0.68
C ARG A 193 2.84 18.00 0.63
N VAL A 194 2.45 18.44 -0.56
CA VAL A 194 1.32 19.39 -0.74
C VAL A 194 0.02 18.73 -0.29
N GLN A 195 -0.24 17.49 -0.68
CA GLN A 195 -1.43 16.73 -0.27
C GLN A 195 -1.50 16.58 1.26
N LEU A 196 -0.41 16.19 1.89
CA LEU A 196 -0.35 16.04 3.36
C LEU A 196 -0.63 17.36 4.07
N ARG A 197 -0.05 18.48 3.60
CA ARG A 197 -0.34 19.82 4.15
C ARG A 197 -1.82 20.17 4.05
N ALA A 198 -2.44 19.88 2.91
CA ALA A 198 -3.87 20.17 2.68
C ALA A 198 -4.81 19.39 3.61
N HIS A 199 -4.36 18.26 4.14
CA HIS A 199 -5.15 17.36 5.01
C HIS A 199 -4.71 17.38 6.49
N GLY A 200 -3.91 18.37 6.92
CA GLY A 200 -3.47 18.47 8.32
C GLY A 200 -2.42 17.44 8.74
N LEU A 201 -1.81 16.76 7.77
CA LEU A 201 -0.81 15.70 7.99
C LEU A 201 0.63 16.17 7.69
N ALA A 202 0.88 17.49 7.71
CA ALA A 202 2.19 18.07 7.41
C ALA A 202 3.33 17.61 8.34
N HIS A 203 3.00 17.00 9.46
CA HIS A 203 3.93 16.41 10.42
C HIS A 203 4.45 15.03 10.00
N LEU A 204 3.82 14.38 9.01
CA LEU A 204 4.33 13.13 8.44
C LEU A 204 5.51 13.42 7.52
N GLU A 205 6.55 12.61 7.66
CA GLU A 205 7.77 12.70 6.87
C GLU A 205 7.59 12.04 5.49
N VAL A 206 8.14 12.67 4.43
CA VAL A 206 8.17 12.13 3.07
C VAL A 206 9.62 11.95 2.64
N GLU A 207 10.03 10.71 2.41
CA GLU A 207 11.38 10.32 2.00
C GLU A 207 11.34 9.56 0.66
N THR A 208 12.40 9.65 -0.14
CA THR A 208 12.66 8.71 -1.23
C THR A 208 13.54 7.58 -0.71
N VAL A 209 13.06 6.34 -0.79
CA VAL A 209 13.73 5.17 -0.20
C VAL A 209 14.36 4.23 -1.24
N SER A 210 14.11 4.49 -2.52
CA SER A 210 14.76 3.81 -3.64
C SER A 210 14.74 4.70 -4.89
N ASP A 211 15.16 4.17 -6.01
CA ASP A 211 15.09 4.83 -7.34
C ASP A 211 13.66 5.04 -7.87
N ARG A 212 12.66 4.44 -7.22
CA ARG A 212 11.26 4.48 -7.65
C ARG A 212 10.23 4.56 -6.52
N HIS A 213 10.64 4.42 -5.24
CA HIS A 213 9.70 4.45 -4.12
C HIS A 213 9.89 5.65 -3.22
N LEU A 214 8.77 6.27 -2.85
CA LEU A 214 8.68 7.19 -1.73
C LEU A 214 8.06 6.49 -0.52
N LEU A 215 8.32 7.03 0.66
CA LEU A 215 7.78 6.59 1.92
C LEU A 215 7.23 7.78 2.69
N VAL A 216 5.97 7.70 3.11
CA VAL A 216 5.37 8.61 4.07
C VAL A 216 5.31 7.90 5.41
N SER A 217 5.85 8.51 6.46
CA SER A 217 5.86 7.89 7.78
C SER A 217 5.72 8.89 8.91
N GLY A 218 5.16 8.43 10.04
CA GLY A 218 5.01 9.22 11.25
C GLY A 218 3.91 8.68 12.16
N ARG A 219 3.45 9.50 13.09
CA ARG A 219 2.33 9.15 13.98
C ARG A 219 1.26 10.22 13.91
N LEU A 220 0.01 9.82 14.01
CA LEU A 220 -1.10 10.75 14.16
C LEU A 220 -0.94 11.53 15.48
N PRO A 221 -1.48 12.76 15.57
CA PRO A 221 -1.51 13.49 16.83
C PRO A 221 -2.17 12.67 17.95
N GLY A 222 -1.66 12.84 19.18
CA GLY A 222 -2.20 12.19 20.39
C GLY A 222 -3.44 12.90 20.93
#